data_febe07c7cde762697c8c2cdef17d8f80
#
_entry.id   febe07c7cde762697c8c2cdef17d8f80
#
_cell.length_a   1.000
_cell.length_b   1.000
_cell.length_c   1.000
_cell.angle_alpha   90.00
_cell.angle_beta   90.00
_cell.angle_gamma   90.00
#
_symmetry.space_group_name_H-M   'P 1'
#
loop_
_entity.id
_entity.type
_entity.pdbx_description
1 polymer ?
#
loop_
_entity_poly.entity_id
_entity_poly.type
_entity_poly.pdbx_seq_one_letter_code
_entity_poly.pdbx_strand_id
1 'polypeptide(L)'
;MIAAWTRHLLPHLPGERCGHFSLYTGPMIQRQALLAFLDDLLEPARFRDYGPNGLQVEGKPEIRHIVSGVTASQALIDAAIAAGADAIFVHHGLFWRGQDGRVTGWMRQRLKSLLAHDVNLYAYHLPLDAHPQLGNNAQLARQLGWLAPEGAAGRFGEQELGCLADVDFASAQVLADHVKNKLNRPVTLVAPALLAIKKVAWCSGGAQGYFEAAIAAGADAFITGEISEPQAHYAREMGVAYLACGHHASERYGAPAVASHAATQLGLTHEFIDIDNPA
;
A
#
# COMPACT_ATOMS: atom_id res chain seq x y z
N MET A 1 6.78 26.01 -68.84
CA MET A 1 7.90 26.32 -67.93
C MET A 1 7.56 25.69 -66.58
N ILE A 2 8.19 24.52 -66.28
CA ILE A 2 7.96 23.77 -65.06
C ILE A 2 9.18 24.00 -64.17
N ALA A 3 8.96 24.64 -63.02
CA ALA A 3 10.02 24.92 -62.05
C ALA A 3 10.15 23.71 -61.11
N ALA A 4 11.32 23.06 -61.09
CA ALA A 4 11.68 21.97 -60.24
C ALA A 4 12.02 22.48 -58.84
N TRP A 5 11.39 21.92 -57.80
CA TRP A 5 11.75 22.11 -56.40
C TRP A 5 12.73 21.05 -55.95
N THR A 6 13.97 21.41 -55.77
CA THR A 6 15.01 20.62 -55.15
C THR A 6 14.80 20.57 -53.63
N ARG A 7 14.51 19.37 -53.07
CA ARG A 7 14.52 19.11 -51.60
C ARG A 7 15.97 19.01 -51.13
N HIS A 8 16.37 19.93 -50.27
CA HIS A 8 17.59 19.75 -49.46
C HIS A 8 17.30 18.80 -48.32
N LEU A 9 18.00 17.64 -48.36
CA LEU A 9 18.10 16.71 -47.26
C LEU A 9 19.01 17.31 -46.19
N LEU A 10 18.45 17.62 -45.01
CA LEU A 10 19.23 17.91 -43.82
C LEU A 10 19.77 16.58 -43.25
N PRO A 11 21.02 16.56 -42.77
CA PRO A 11 21.57 15.36 -42.15
C PRO A 11 20.89 15.05 -40.83
N HIS A 12 20.50 13.79 -40.63
CA HIS A 12 20.07 13.24 -39.34
C HIS A 12 21.23 13.35 -38.36
N LEU A 13 21.08 14.21 -37.34
CA LEU A 13 21.88 14.15 -36.11
C LEU A 13 21.49 12.89 -35.35
N PRO A 14 22.44 12.09 -34.85
CA PRO A 14 22.13 10.96 -33.99
C PRO A 14 21.53 11.49 -32.69
N GLY A 15 20.33 10.98 -32.34
CA GLY A 15 19.63 11.33 -31.11
C GLY A 15 20.53 11.05 -29.91
N GLU A 16 20.90 12.09 -29.19
CA GLU A 16 21.48 11.97 -27.86
C GLU A 16 20.48 11.23 -26.99
N ARG A 17 20.85 10.02 -26.57
CA ARG A 17 20.18 9.36 -25.45
C ARG A 17 20.43 10.24 -24.24
N CYS A 18 19.40 10.93 -23.75
CA CYS A 18 19.41 11.56 -22.44
C CYS A 18 19.68 10.45 -21.41
N GLY A 19 20.95 10.27 -21.05
CA GLY A 19 21.33 9.45 -19.92
C GLY A 19 20.75 10.12 -18.68
N HIS A 20 19.76 9.48 -18.02
CA HIS A 20 19.38 9.85 -16.68
C HIS A 20 20.59 9.65 -15.77
N PHE A 21 21.28 10.75 -15.45
CA PHE A 21 22.28 10.75 -14.39
C PHE A 21 21.52 10.48 -13.08
N SER A 22 21.76 9.34 -12.46
CA SER A 22 21.28 9.07 -11.12
C SER A 22 21.82 10.14 -10.18
N LEU A 23 20.94 10.87 -9.54
CA LEU A 23 21.28 11.90 -8.54
C LEU A 23 21.87 11.29 -7.26
N TYR A 24 21.80 9.96 -7.12
CA TYR A 24 22.22 9.22 -5.92
C TYR A 24 23.56 8.53 -6.15
N THR A 25 24.56 8.88 -5.33
CA THR A 25 25.92 8.34 -5.38
C THR A 25 26.21 7.24 -4.34
N GLY A 26 25.17 6.78 -3.60
CA GLY A 26 25.26 5.75 -2.58
C GLY A 26 25.54 4.34 -3.11
N PRO A 27 25.66 3.34 -2.20
CA PRO A 27 25.75 1.94 -2.56
C PRO A 27 24.64 1.51 -3.52
N MET A 28 24.91 0.49 -4.31
CA MET A 28 23.92 -0.11 -5.19
C MET A 28 23.82 -1.61 -4.97
N ILE A 29 22.66 -2.17 -5.19
CA ILE A 29 22.44 -3.62 -5.14
C ILE A 29 21.83 -4.12 -6.43
N GLN A 30 21.91 -5.41 -6.65
CA GLN A 30 21.21 -6.05 -7.77
C GLN A 30 19.72 -6.17 -7.45
N ARG A 31 18.85 -5.97 -8.45
CA ARG A 31 17.39 -6.13 -8.37
C ARG A 31 16.96 -7.42 -7.68
N GLN A 32 17.64 -8.53 -7.96
CA GLN A 32 17.36 -9.82 -7.36
C GLN A 32 17.69 -9.87 -5.85
N ALA A 33 18.69 -9.12 -5.40
CA ALA A 33 19.00 -9.02 -3.97
C ALA A 33 17.89 -8.28 -3.20
N LEU A 34 17.32 -7.22 -3.81
CA LEU A 34 16.14 -6.56 -3.23
C LEU A 34 14.94 -7.49 -3.20
N LEU A 35 14.66 -8.23 -4.30
CA LEU A 35 13.56 -9.19 -4.33
C LEU A 35 13.71 -10.25 -3.25
N ALA A 36 14.88 -10.88 -3.15
CA ALA A 36 15.15 -11.89 -2.14
C ALA A 36 14.97 -11.33 -0.70
N PHE A 37 15.47 -10.14 -0.42
CA PHE A 37 15.30 -9.48 0.87
C PHE A 37 13.82 -9.25 1.21
N LEU A 38 13.03 -8.76 0.26
CA LEU A 38 11.60 -8.51 0.44
C LEU A 38 10.80 -9.81 0.60
N ASP A 39 11.13 -10.84 -0.17
CA ASP A 39 10.49 -12.17 -0.06
C ASP A 39 10.80 -12.85 1.27
N ASP A 40 12.04 -12.78 1.75
CA ASP A 40 12.44 -13.30 3.06
C ASP A 40 11.73 -12.54 4.19
N LEU A 41 11.59 -11.21 4.07
CA LEU A 41 10.95 -10.37 5.08
C LEU A 41 9.44 -10.58 5.15
N LEU A 42 8.77 -10.65 3.99
CA LEU A 42 7.32 -10.63 3.88
C LEU A 42 6.69 -12.02 3.68
N GLU A 43 7.49 -13.05 3.40
CA GLU A 43 7.07 -14.45 3.27
C GLU A 43 5.83 -14.68 2.37
N PRO A 44 5.80 -14.18 1.11
CA PRO A 44 4.60 -14.17 0.27
C PRO A 44 4.01 -15.56 0.01
N ALA A 45 4.82 -16.62 0.05
CA ALA A 45 4.37 -17.99 -0.14
C ALA A 45 3.39 -18.48 0.94
N ARG A 46 3.30 -17.82 2.10
CA ARG A 46 2.36 -18.14 3.18
C ARG A 46 0.93 -17.71 2.88
N PHE A 47 0.72 -16.86 1.87
CA PHE A 47 -0.57 -16.20 1.64
C PHE A 47 -1.23 -16.66 0.33
N ARG A 48 -2.55 -16.87 0.41
CA ARG A 48 -3.41 -17.02 -0.77
C ARG A 48 -3.91 -15.64 -1.17
N ASP A 49 -3.17 -14.98 -2.05
CA ASP A 49 -3.43 -13.59 -2.40
C ASP A 49 -4.25 -13.43 -3.67
N TYR A 50 -4.76 -12.22 -3.88
CA TYR A 50 -5.58 -11.80 -5.02
C TYR A 50 -4.76 -11.43 -6.24
N GLY A 51 -3.45 -11.27 -6.10
CA GLY A 51 -2.51 -10.94 -7.16
C GLY A 51 -1.10 -11.46 -6.86
N PRO A 52 -0.16 -11.36 -7.83
CA PRO A 52 1.22 -11.77 -7.63
C PRO A 52 1.94 -10.81 -6.69
N ASN A 53 2.56 -11.34 -5.63
CA ASN A 53 3.48 -10.61 -4.78
C ASN A 53 4.91 -10.68 -5.35
N GLY A 54 5.72 -9.65 -5.09
CA GLY A 54 7.10 -9.55 -5.53
C GLY A 54 7.31 -8.58 -6.69
N LEU A 55 8.30 -8.87 -7.55
CA LEU A 55 8.63 -8.05 -8.72
C LEU A 55 7.56 -8.24 -9.80
N GLN A 56 6.77 -7.21 -10.05
CA GLN A 56 5.70 -7.23 -11.06
C GLN A 56 6.12 -6.66 -12.41
N VAL A 57 7.01 -5.67 -12.42
CA VAL A 57 7.56 -5.10 -13.66
C VAL A 57 9.06 -5.00 -13.50
N GLU A 58 9.76 -5.58 -14.44
CA GLU A 58 11.21 -5.61 -14.50
C GLU A 58 11.75 -4.35 -15.17
N GLY A 59 12.63 -3.63 -14.47
CA GLY A 59 13.38 -2.48 -14.95
C GLY A 59 14.89 -2.76 -14.95
N LYS A 60 15.70 -1.74 -14.66
CA LYS A 60 17.16 -1.86 -14.61
C LYS A 60 17.63 -2.85 -13.53
N PRO A 61 18.79 -3.50 -13.74
CA PRO A 61 19.30 -4.50 -12.80
C PRO A 61 19.85 -3.92 -11.50
N GLU A 62 20.29 -2.67 -11.51
CA GLU A 62 20.92 -1.98 -10.38
C GLU A 62 19.97 -1.03 -9.71
N ILE A 63 19.90 -1.07 -8.36
CA ILE A 63 19.01 -0.24 -7.54
C ILE A 63 19.85 0.52 -6.51
N ARG A 64 19.60 1.84 -6.42
CA ARG A 64 20.15 2.78 -5.44
C ARG A 64 19.05 3.52 -4.69
N HIS A 65 17.93 3.80 -5.38
CA HIS A 65 16.84 4.61 -4.86
C HIS A 65 15.51 3.91 -4.99
N ILE A 66 14.80 3.76 -3.86
CA ILE A 66 13.46 3.21 -3.78
C ILE A 66 12.48 4.34 -3.50
N VAL A 67 11.41 4.42 -4.29
CA VAL A 67 10.23 5.20 -3.93
C VAL A 67 9.14 4.25 -3.49
N SER A 68 8.51 4.52 -2.35
CA SER A 68 7.33 3.77 -1.91
C SER A 68 6.05 4.59 -2.02
N GLY A 69 4.94 3.90 -2.18
CA GLY A 69 3.59 4.45 -2.17
C GLY A 69 2.56 3.37 -1.86
N VAL A 70 1.29 3.73 -1.79
CA VAL A 70 0.23 2.75 -1.48
C VAL A 70 -0.15 1.96 -2.73
N THR A 71 -0.46 2.64 -3.81
CA THR A 71 -1.02 2.05 -5.05
C THR A 71 -0.20 2.46 -6.26
N ALA A 72 0.12 1.53 -7.16
CA ALA A 72 0.80 1.77 -8.43
C ALA A 72 -0.09 2.57 -9.41
N SER A 73 -0.50 3.77 -9.01
CA SER A 73 -1.25 4.71 -9.85
C SER A 73 -0.33 5.39 -10.85
N GLN A 74 -0.90 5.98 -11.94
CA GLN A 74 -0.09 6.76 -12.88
C GLN A 74 0.60 7.93 -12.16
N ALA A 75 -0.11 8.60 -11.24
CA ALA A 75 0.44 9.73 -10.49
C ALA A 75 1.65 9.32 -9.64
N LEU A 76 1.61 8.17 -8.96
CA LEU A 76 2.76 7.67 -8.21
C LEU A 76 3.92 7.29 -9.13
N ILE A 77 3.64 6.63 -10.24
CA ILE A 77 4.67 6.23 -11.23
C ILE A 77 5.37 7.46 -11.79
N ASP A 78 4.62 8.49 -12.20
CA ASP A 78 5.18 9.71 -12.76
C ASP A 78 6.00 10.48 -11.71
N ALA A 79 5.52 10.56 -10.47
CA ALA A 79 6.24 11.19 -9.37
C ALA A 79 7.53 10.43 -9.01
N ALA A 80 7.50 9.10 -8.98
CA ALA A 80 8.66 8.26 -8.72
C ALA A 80 9.73 8.39 -9.84
N ILE A 81 9.30 8.44 -11.11
CA ILE A 81 10.20 8.70 -12.23
C ILE A 81 10.85 10.08 -12.09
N ALA A 82 10.08 11.10 -11.76
CA ALA A 82 10.60 12.47 -11.52
C ALA A 82 11.58 12.54 -10.36
N ALA A 83 11.38 11.73 -9.30
CA ALA A 83 12.30 11.56 -8.17
C ALA A 83 13.54 10.71 -8.51
N GLY A 84 13.63 10.15 -9.72
CA GLY A 84 14.77 9.33 -10.13
C GLY A 84 14.78 7.93 -9.52
N ALA A 85 13.62 7.36 -9.23
CA ALA A 85 13.50 6.03 -8.66
C ALA A 85 14.08 4.95 -9.59
N ASP A 86 14.82 4.00 -9.00
CA ASP A 86 15.23 2.75 -9.65
C ASP A 86 14.19 1.65 -9.43
N ALA A 87 13.47 1.75 -8.31
CA ALA A 87 12.41 0.83 -7.93
C ALA A 87 11.26 1.58 -7.24
N ILE A 88 10.04 1.12 -7.53
CA ILE A 88 8.82 1.52 -6.82
C ILE A 88 8.36 0.32 -5.99
N PHE A 89 8.08 0.55 -4.70
CA PHE A 89 7.52 -0.43 -3.78
C PHE A 89 6.11 -0.01 -3.38
N VAL A 90 5.12 -0.86 -3.60
CA VAL A 90 3.71 -0.56 -3.31
C VAL A 90 3.00 -1.71 -2.63
N HIS A 91 1.86 -1.38 -2.01
CA HIS A 91 0.88 -2.35 -1.54
C HIS A 91 -0.01 -2.86 -2.70
N HIS A 92 -0.64 -1.96 -3.42
CA HIS A 92 -1.48 -2.30 -4.56
C HIS A 92 -0.70 -2.21 -5.87
N GLY A 93 -0.39 -3.37 -6.43
CA GLY A 93 0.28 -3.50 -7.72
C GLY A 93 -0.64 -3.33 -8.93
N LEU A 94 -0.18 -3.82 -10.07
CA LEU A 94 -0.89 -3.70 -11.34
C LEU A 94 -1.74 -4.92 -11.70
N PHE A 95 -1.41 -6.10 -11.18
CA PHE A 95 -1.99 -7.36 -11.63
C PHE A 95 -2.84 -8.01 -10.55
N TRP A 96 -4.11 -8.31 -10.89
CA TRP A 96 -5.07 -8.90 -9.97
C TRP A 96 -5.76 -10.11 -10.60
N ARG A 97 -6.14 -11.08 -9.77
CA ARG A 97 -6.86 -12.27 -10.22
C ARG A 97 -8.19 -11.87 -10.85
N GLY A 98 -8.48 -12.43 -12.03
CA GLY A 98 -9.71 -12.14 -12.76
C GLY A 98 -9.66 -10.86 -13.61
N GLN A 99 -8.57 -10.11 -13.58
CA GLN A 99 -8.37 -9.01 -14.51
C GLN A 99 -8.24 -9.49 -15.96
N ASP A 100 -8.73 -8.65 -16.89
CA ASP A 100 -8.43 -8.81 -18.31
C ASP A 100 -6.92 -8.57 -18.54
N GLY A 101 -6.22 -9.59 -19.04
CA GLY A 101 -4.77 -9.53 -19.29
C GLY A 101 -4.34 -8.61 -20.45
N ARG A 102 -5.28 -7.94 -21.13
CA ARG A 102 -4.96 -7.04 -22.25
C ARG A 102 -4.33 -5.74 -21.75
N VAL A 103 -3.23 -5.34 -22.38
CA VAL A 103 -2.50 -4.11 -22.08
C VAL A 103 -3.08 -2.95 -22.90
N THR A 104 -4.21 -2.41 -22.43
CA THR A 104 -4.93 -1.28 -23.05
C THR A 104 -5.24 -0.19 -22.01
N GLY A 105 -5.72 0.97 -22.43
CA GLY A 105 -6.18 2.05 -21.56
C GLY A 105 -5.16 2.46 -20.50
N TRP A 106 -5.59 2.52 -19.25
CA TRP A 106 -4.77 2.91 -18.10
C TRP A 106 -3.63 1.91 -17.82
N MET A 107 -3.84 0.60 -18.02
CA MET A 107 -2.79 -0.41 -17.87
C MET A 107 -1.63 -0.17 -18.85
N ARG A 108 -1.96 0.13 -20.12
CA ARG A 108 -0.96 0.49 -21.14
C ARG A 108 -0.17 1.73 -20.75
N GLN A 109 -0.82 2.75 -20.19
CA GLN A 109 -0.14 3.98 -19.79
C GLN A 109 0.87 3.72 -18.68
N ARG A 110 0.46 3.04 -17.61
CA ARG A 110 1.32 2.69 -16.46
C ARG A 110 2.52 1.83 -16.88
N LEU A 111 2.27 0.74 -17.61
CA LEU A 111 3.34 -0.14 -18.09
C LEU A 111 4.28 0.60 -19.05
N LYS A 112 3.75 1.45 -19.94
CA LYS A 112 4.59 2.25 -20.85
C LYS A 112 5.55 3.15 -20.07
N SER A 113 5.07 3.83 -19.02
CA SER A 113 5.92 4.72 -18.19
C SER A 113 7.01 3.92 -17.49
N LEU A 114 6.68 2.80 -16.84
CA LEU A 114 7.65 1.96 -16.13
C LEU A 114 8.73 1.41 -17.09
N LEU A 115 8.31 0.81 -18.21
CA LEU A 115 9.22 0.18 -19.18
C LEU A 115 10.08 1.21 -19.93
N ALA A 116 9.53 2.38 -20.26
CA ALA A 116 10.29 3.42 -20.97
C ALA A 116 11.40 4.06 -20.11
N HIS A 117 11.28 3.97 -18.78
CA HIS A 117 12.23 4.54 -17.82
C HIS A 117 13.03 3.46 -17.06
N ASP A 118 12.87 2.19 -17.44
CA ASP A 118 13.53 1.06 -16.77
C ASP A 118 13.35 1.02 -15.24
N VAL A 119 12.15 1.36 -14.75
CA VAL A 119 11.82 1.39 -13.32
C VAL A 119 11.21 0.05 -12.90
N ASN A 120 11.77 -0.55 -11.86
CA ASN A 120 11.24 -1.78 -11.28
C ASN A 120 9.99 -1.49 -10.46
N LEU A 121 8.98 -2.38 -10.52
CA LEU A 121 7.79 -2.31 -9.66
C LEU A 121 7.72 -3.57 -8.79
N TYR A 122 7.80 -3.38 -7.48
CA TYR A 122 7.54 -4.40 -6.48
C TYR A 122 6.20 -4.14 -5.81
N ALA A 123 5.39 -5.17 -5.66
CA ALA A 123 4.11 -5.09 -4.97
C ALA A 123 3.93 -6.27 -4.01
N TYR A 124 3.52 -5.97 -2.78
CA TYR A 124 3.18 -6.98 -1.77
C TYR A 124 1.86 -6.59 -1.11
N HIS A 125 0.85 -7.44 -1.25
CA HIS A 125 -0.50 -7.18 -0.77
C HIS A 125 -0.72 -7.81 0.61
N LEU A 126 -1.37 -8.96 0.73
CA LEU A 126 -1.63 -9.58 2.04
C LEU A 126 -0.37 -9.82 2.91
N PRO A 127 0.81 -10.17 2.35
CA PRO A 127 2.04 -10.23 3.13
C PRO A 127 2.39 -8.93 3.84
N LEU A 128 2.16 -7.78 3.17
CA LEU A 128 2.38 -6.46 3.74
C LEU A 128 1.34 -6.13 4.82
N ASP A 129 0.08 -6.57 4.70
CA ASP A 129 -0.91 -6.39 5.77
C ASP A 129 -0.56 -7.18 7.03
N ALA A 130 -0.05 -8.40 6.83
CA ALA A 130 0.15 -9.38 7.89
C ALA A 130 1.44 -9.19 8.70
N HIS A 131 2.48 -8.53 8.13
CA HIS A 131 3.78 -8.45 8.79
C HIS A 131 3.67 -7.83 10.19
N PRO A 132 4.16 -8.52 11.26
CA PRO A 132 3.79 -8.20 12.64
C PRO A 132 4.33 -6.87 13.17
N GLN A 133 5.34 -6.32 12.53
CA GLN A 133 5.96 -5.06 12.94
C GLN A 133 5.86 -3.96 11.87
N LEU A 134 6.15 -4.28 10.61
CA LEU A 134 6.25 -3.29 9.53
C LEU A 134 4.98 -3.24 8.66
N GLY A 135 4.07 -4.18 8.84
CA GLY A 135 2.87 -4.30 8.01
C GLY A 135 1.82 -3.22 8.27
N ASN A 136 0.88 -3.08 7.33
CA ASN A 136 -0.18 -2.07 7.41
C ASN A 136 -0.94 -2.12 8.73
N ASN A 137 -1.38 -3.31 9.16
CA ASN A 137 -2.15 -3.45 10.40
C ASN A 137 -1.34 -3.08 11.65
N ALA A 138 -0.07 -3.47 11.71
CA ALA A 138 0.80 -3.14 12.84
C ALA A 138 1.11 -1.64 12.89
N GLN A 139 1.42 -1.04 11.74
CA GLN A 139 1.73 0.38 11.65
C GLN A 139 0.51 1.26 11.89
N LEU A 140 -0.67 0.86 11.39
CA LEU A 140 -1.94 1.52 11.70
C LEU A 140 -2.21 1.54 13.20
N ALA A 141 -2.04 0.41 13.89
CA ALA A 141 -2.25 0.33 15.33
C ALA A 141 -1.28 1.21 16.13
N ARG A 142 -0.02 1.33 15.69
CA ARG A 142 0.95 2.26 16.29
C ARG A 142 0.54 3.72 16.06
N GLN A 143 0.12 4.05 14.84
CA GLN A 143 -0.41 5.39 14.51
C GLN A 143 -1.60 5.77 15.39
N LEU A 144 -2.47 4.80 15.67
CA LEU A 144 -3.64 4.96 16.53
C LEU A 144 -3.31 4.89 18.04
N GLY A 145 -2.08 4.51 18.40
CA GLY A 145 -1.62 4.44 19.78
C GLY A 145 -2.12 3.22 20.55
N TRP A 146 -2.49 2.14 19.84
CA TRP A 146 -2.99 0.89 20.47
C TRP A 146 -1.88 -0.14 20.73
N LEU A 147 -0.75 0.00 20.07
CA LEU A 147 0.41 -0.86 20.27
C LEU A 147 1.64 -0.04 20.64
N ALA A 148 2.39 -0.53 21.62
CA ALA A 148 3.76 -0.06 21.85
C ALA A 148 4.67 -0.42 20.67
N PRO A 149 5.83 0.23 20.51
CA PRO A 149 6.76 -0.06 19.41
C PRO A 149 7.11 -1.53 19.26
N GLU A 150 7.33 -2.25 20.37
CA GLU A 150 7.63 -3.68 20.41
C GLU A 150 6.39 -4.56 20.66
N GLY A 151 5.20 -3.96 20.76
CA GLY A 151 3.95 -4.66 21.04
C GLY A 151 3.46 -5.45 19.83
N ALA A 152 2.79 -6.56 20.10
CA ALA A 152 2.10 -7.37 19.11
C ALA A 152 0.60 -7.37 19.38
N ALA A 153 -0.19 -7.33 18.30
CA ALA A 153 -1.64 -7.49 18.37
C ALA A 153 -2.03 -8.96 18.49
N GLY A 154 -3.17 -9.24 19.13
CA GLY A 154 -3.87 -10.50 18.93
C GLY A 154 -4.28 -10.67 17.47
N ARG A 155 -4.48 -11.91 17.02
CA ARG A 155 -4.83 -12.22 15.62
C ARG A 155 -6.15 -12.95 15.53
N PHE A 156 -6.91 -12.72 14.46
CA PHE A 156 -8.15 -13.42 14.17
C PHE A 156 -8.46 -13.47 12.67
N GLY A 157 -9.46 -14.28 12.32
CA GLY A 157 -9.99 -14.37 10.97
C GLY A 157 -9.10 -15.16 10.01
N GLU A 158 -9.46 -15.10 8.72
CA GLU A 158 -8.77 -15.86 7.67
C GLU A 158 -7.33 -15.36 7.52
N GLN A 159 -6.39 -16.32 7.39
CA GLN A 159 -4.96 -16.06 7.27
C GLN A 159 -4.38 -15.16 8.39
N GLU A 160 -5.10 -15.05 9.52
CA GLU A 160 -4.69 -14.22 10.68
C GLU A 160 -4.42 -12.74 10.33
N LEU A 161 -5.15 -12.20 9.35
CA LEU A 161 -5.01 -10.80 8.93
C LEU A 161 -5.69 -9.82 9.88
N GLY A 162 -6.78 -10.23 10.52
CA GLY A 162 -7.44 -9.42 11.55
C GLY A 162 -6.59 -9.28 12.81
N CYS A 163 -6.63 -8.11 13.41
CA CYS A 163 -5.86 -7.76 14.61
C CYS A 163 -6.77 -7.34 15.77
N LEU A 164 -6.33 -7.57 17.01
CA LEU A 164 -7.04 -7.26 18.25
C LEU A 164 -6.12 -6.56 19.26
N ALA A 165 -6.66 -5.61 19.99
CA ALA A 165 -6.00 -5.02 21.16
C ALA A 165 -7.03 -4.60 22.22
N ASP A 166 -6.58 -4.59 23.48
CA ASP A 166 -7.33 -3.98 24.56
C ASP A 166 -7.13 -2.46 24.55
N VAL A 167 -8.22 -1.73 24.74
CA VAL A 167 -8.27 -0.26 24.73
C VAL A 167 -9.23 0.21 25.84
N ASP A 168 -9.31 1.50 26.07
CA ASP A 168 -10.27 2.09 27.00
C ASP A 168 -10.87 3.38 26.45
N PHE A 169 -12.00 3.26 25.76
CA PHE A 169 -12.77 4.41 25.28
C PHE A 169 -14.15 4.42 25.92
N ALA A 170 -14.55 5.59 26.42
CA ALA A 170 -15.83 5.78 27.08
C ALA A 170 -17.04 5.53 26.18
N SER A 171 -16.88 5.68 24.87
CA SER A 171 -17.92 5.38 23.87
C SER A 171 -17.33 5.14 22.49
N ALA A 172 -18.13 4.53 21.60
CA ALA A 172 -17.80 4.38 20.18
C ALA A 172 -17.58 5.73 19.47
N GLN A 173 -18.28 6.79 19.89
CA GLN A 173 -18.07 8.14 19.35
C GLN A 173 -16.68 8.67 19.72
N VAL A 174 -16.25 8.50 20.98
CA VAL A 174 -14.90 8.91 21.43
C VAL A 174 -13.81 8.16 20.65
N LEU A 175 -14.01 6.85 20.39
CA LEU A 175 -13.12 6.08 19.52
C LEU A 175 -13.10 6.62 18.09
N ALA A 176 -14.28 6.92 17.52
CA ALA A 176 -14.37 7.46 16.16
C ALA A 176 -13.67 8.83 16.02
N ASP A 177 -13.83 9.70 17.00
CA ASP A 177 -13.16 11.01 17.05
C ASP A 177 -11.63 10.84 17.20
N HIS A 178 -11.19 9.88 18.00
CA HIS A 178 -9.77 9.52 18.12
C HIS A 178 -9.20 9.07 16.76
N VAL A 179 -9.84 8.10 16.09
CA VAL A 179 -9.41 7.60 14.76
C VAL A 179 -9.42 8.74 13.73
N LYS A 180 -10.49 9.54 13.68
CA LYS A 180 -10.60 10.71 12.80
C LYS A 180 -9.42 11.66 12.97
N ASN A 181 -9.07 12.00 14.20
CA ASN A 181 -7.99 12.94 14.50
C ASN A 181 -6.61 12.35 14.15
N LYS A 182 -6.39 11.06 14.43
CA LYS A 182 -5.12 10.39 14.13
C LYS A 182 -4.86 10.19 12.63
N LEU A 183 -5.91 9.88 11.87
CA LEU A 183 -5.81 9.67 10.42
C LEU A 183 -6.08 10.95 9.61
N ASN A 184 -6.47 12.04 10.28
CA ASN A 184 -6.82 13.33 9.68
C ASN A 184 -7.86 13.21 8.55
N ARG A 185 -8.92 12.38 8.79
CA ARG A 185 -10.01 12.20 7.82
C ARG A 185 -11.32 11.83 8.51
N PRO A 186 -12.48 12.09 7.88
CA PRO A 186 -13.78 11.64 8.38
C PRO A 186 -13.85 10.11 8.55
N VAL A 187 -14.59 9.68 9.56
CA VAL A 187 -14.87 8.25 9.83
C VAL A 187 -16.37 8.03 9.76
N THR A 188 -16.80 6.99 9.05
CA THR A 188 -18.20 6.53 9.09
C THR A 188 -18.36 5.63 10.30
N LEU A 189 -19.22 6.02 11.24
CA LEU A 189 -19.52 5.25 12.46
C LEU A 189 -20.94 4.68 12.39
N VAL A 190 -21.06 3.38 12.65
CA VAL A 190 -22.32 2.71 12.98
C VAL A 190 -22.13 2.04 14.34
N ALA A 191 -22.87 2.47 15.35
CA ALA A 191 -22.73 1.94 16.69
C ALA A 191 -24.06 1.99 17.48
N PRO A 192 -24.24 1.09 18.47
CA PRO A 192 -25.27 1.25 19.50
C PRO A 192 -25.02 2.51 20.32
N ALA A 193 -26.09 3.05 20.92
CA ALA A 193 -25.96 4.17 21.83
C ALA A 193 -25.19 3.74 23.10
N LEU A 194 -24.30 4.62 23.59
CA LEU A 194 -23.58 4.50 24.87
C LEU A 194 -22.72 3.23 25.02
N LEU A 195 -22.19 2.68 23.95
CA LEU A 195 -21.29 1.52 23.99
C LEU A 195 -19.86 1.97 24.41
N ALA A 196 -19.40 1.52 25.58
CA ALA A 196 -17.99 1.61 25.97
C ALA A 196 -17.16 0.58 25.17
N ILE A 197 -15.95 0.97 24.77
CA ILE A 197 -15.06 0.11 23.97
C ILE A 197 -13.86 -0.29 24.81
N LYS A 198 -13.73 -1.58 25.10
CA LYS A 198 -12.61 -2.17 25.84
C LYS A 198 -11.72 -3.04 24.96
N LYS A 199 -12.27 -3.58 23.87
CA LYS A 199 -11.54 -4.39 22.92
C LYS A 199 -11.84 -3.90 21.49
N VAL A 200 -10.80 -3.50 20.78
CA VAL A 200 -10.89 -3.10 19.39
C VAL A 200 -10.31 -4.20 18.48
N ALA A 201 -11.02 -4.50 17.40
CA ALA A 201 -10.52 -5.28 16.29
C ALA A 201 -10.30 -4.38 15.08
N TRP A 202 -9.31 -4.69 14.24
CA TRP A 202 -9.11 -3.98 12.97
C TRP A 202 -8.51 -4.87 11.90
N CYS A 203 -8.75 -4.48 10.67
CA CYS A 203 -8.09 -4.99 9.47
C CYS A 203 -8.10 -3.86 8.44
N SER A 204 -6.91 -3.47 7.92
CA SER A 204 -6.77 -2.36 6.97
C SER A 204 -7.49 -2.63 5.65
N GLY A 205 -7.70 -1.58 4.86
CA GLY A 205 -8.26 -1.66 3.52
C GLY A 205 -9.72 -2.07 3.42
N GLY A 206 -10.06 -2.84 2.41
CA GLY A 206 -11.41 -3.32 2.13
C GLY A 206 -11.77 -4.60 2.88
N ALA A 207 -11.57 -4.65 4.20
CA ALA A 207 -11.75 -5.85 5.01
C ALA A 207 -13.11 -5.93 5.74
N GLN A 208 -14.18 -5.34 5.17
CA GLN A 208 -15.52 -5.39 5.75
C GLN A 208 -16.05 -6.82 5.97
N GLY A 209 -15.57 -7.79 5.20
CA GLY A 209 -15.91 -9.21 5.39
C GLY A 209 -15.34 -9.85 6.66
N TYR A 210 -14.39 -9.20 7.34
CA TYR A 210 -13.83 -9.67 8.62
C TYR A 210 -14.71 -9.33 9.83
N PHE A 211 -15.78 -8.56 9.66
CA PHE A 211 -16.58 -8.06 10.76
C PHE A 211 -17.21 -9.18 11.61
N GLU A 212 -17.77 -10.22 10.98
CA GLU A 212 -18.34 -11.36 11.72
C GLU A 212 -17.28 -12.09 12.54
N ALA A 213 -16.08 -12.26 11.98
CA ALA A 213 -14.96 -12.86 12.70
C ALA A 213 -14.48 -11.98 13.88
N ALA A 214 -14.52 -10.64 13.72
CA ALA A 214 -14.22 -9.70 14.80
C ALA A 214 -15.24 -9.80 15.95
N ILE A 215 -16.53 -9.90 15.62
CA ILE A 215 -17.62 -10.14 16.59
C ILE A 215 -17.38 -11.44 17.35
N ALA A 216 -17.08 -12.53 16.62
CA ALA A 216 -16.80 -13.84 17.22
C ALA A 216 -15.55 -13.84 18.11
N ALA A 217 -14.58 -12.98 17.82
CA ALA A 217 -13.38 -12.76 18.64
C ALA A 217 -13.64 -11.88 19.89
N GLY A 218 -14.87 -11.43 20.09
CA GLY A 218 -15.30 -10.65 21.25
C GLY A 218 -14.90 -9.18 21.21
N ALA A 219 -14.79 -8.59 20.04
CA ALA A 219 -14.52 -7.16 19.87
C ALA A 219 -15.77 -6.33 20.23
N ASP A 220 -15.57 -5.18 20.89
CA ASP A 220 -16.61 -4.16 21.08
C ASP A 220 -16.72 -3.22 19.86
N ALA A 221 -15.63 -3.10 19.10
CA ALA A 221 -15.58 -2.30 17.88
C ALA A 221 -14.70 -2.96 16.83
N PHE A 222 -15.08 -2.81 15.54
CA PHE A 222 -14.26 -3.20 14.39
C PHE A 222 -13.98 -2.00 13.50
N ILE A 223 -12.73 -1.87 13.07
CA ILE A 223 -12.23 -0.77 12.25
C ILE A 223 -11.63 -1.33 10.98
N THR A 224 -12.04 -0.77 9.85
CA THR A 224 -11.50 -1.08 8.53
C THR A 224 -11.58 0.13 7.61
N GLY A 225 -11.14 0.03 6.36
CA GLY A 225 -11.19 1.15 5.43
C GLY A 225 -12.59 1.42 4.86
N GLU A 226 -13.37 0.37 4.63
CA GLU A 226 -14.64 0.44 3.89
C GLU A 226 -15.84 -0.06 4.69
N ILE A 227 -17.05 0.29 4.23
CA ILE A 227 -18.29 -0.29 4.71
C ILE A 227 -19.17 -0.70 3.53
N SER A 228 -19.80 -1.86 3.63
CA SER A 228 -20.87 -2.28 2.73
C SER A 228 -22.21 -2.30 3.48
N GLU A 229 -23.32 -2.39 2.77
CA GLU A 229 -24.67 -2.30 3.33
C GLU A 229 -24.93 -3.27 4.50
N PRO A 230 -24.57 -4.58 4.43
CA PRO A 230 -24.87 -5.52 5.50
C PRO A 230 -24.21 -5.18 6.85
N GLN A 231 -23.00 -4.61 6.86
CA GLN A 231 -22.27 -4.32 8.08
C GLN A 231 -23.01 -3.33 8.98
N ALA A 232 -23.76 -2.39 8.40
CA ALA A 232 -24.56 -1.46 9.17
C ALA A 232 -25.70 -2.14 9.96
N HIS A 233 -26.29 -3.20 9.40
CA HIS A 233 -27.28 -4.03 10.08
C HIS A 233 -26.62 -4.88 11.17
N TYR A 234 -25.55 -5.60 10.85
CA TYR A 234 -24.83 -6.45 11.81
C TYR A 234 -24.34 -5.65 13.02
N ALA A 235 -23.81 -4.45 12.81
CA ALA A 235 -23.38 -3.58 13.90
C ALA A 235 -24.50 -3.27 14.90
N ARG A 236 -25.70 -2.95 14.40
CA ARG A 236 -26.87 -2.66 15.22
C ARG A 236 -27.42 -3.89 15.94
N GLU A 237 -27.52 -5.01 15.22
CA GLU A 237 -28.10 -6.27 15.70
C GLU A 237 -27.20 -6.97 16.72
N MET A 238 -25.88 -6.94 16.49
CA MET A 238 -24.91 -7.60 17.35
C MET A 238 -24.38 -6.70 18.49
N GLY A 239 -24.71 -5.41 18.47
CA GLY A 239 -24.29 -4.47 19.51
C GLY A 239 -22.79 -4.15 19.45
N VAL A 240 -22.13 -4.29 18.30
CA VAL A 240 -20.69 -4.03 18.09
C VAL A 240 -20.54 -2.82 17.18
N ALA A 241 -19.68 -1.88 17.56
CA ALA A 241 -19.43 -0.69 16.73
C ALA A 241 -18.67 -1.05 15.45
N TYR A 242 -19.03 -0.40 14.34
CA TYR A 242 -18.32 -0.50 13.07
C TYR A 242 -17.82 0.88 12.64
N LEU A 243 -16.52 0.96 12.29
CA LEU A 243 -15.88 2.19 11.83
C LEU A 243 -15.23 1.96 10.46
N ALA A 244 -15.63 2.77 9.46
CA ALA A 244 -14.93 2.83 8.19
C ALA A 244 -14.09 4.12 8.14
N CYS A 245 -12.76 3.95 8.07
CA CYS A 245 -11.81 5.06 8.23
C CYS A 245 -11.02 5.37 6.95
N GLY A 246 -11.38 4.73 5.81
CA GLY A 246 -10.77 4.89 4.51
C GLY A 246 -9.77 3.81 4.16
N HIS A 247 -9.91 3.26 2.97
CA HIS A 247 -9.07 2.21 2.44
C HIS A 247 -7.61 2.68 2.39
N HIS A 248 -7.34 3.70 1.59
CA HIS A 248 -6.01 4.29 1.46
C HIS A 248 -5.44 4.76 2.81
N ALA A 249 -6.25 5.45 3.62
CA ALA A 249 -5.81 6.02 4.89
C ALA A 249 -5.41 4.95 5.91
N SER A 250 -5.98 3.75 5.86
CA SER A 250 -5.62 2.62 6.73
C SER A 250 -4.38 1.86 6.25
N GLU A 251 -3.96 2.03 4.99
CA GLU A 251 -2.88 1.26 4.35
C GLU A 251 -1.64 2.08 3.99
N ARG A 252 -1.61 3.37 4.31
CA ARG A 252 -0.51 4.25 3.92
C ARG A 252 0.77 4.13 4.77
N TYR A 253 0.79 3.26 5.76
CA TYR A 253 1.88 3.17 6.74
C TYR A 253 2.82 1.98 6.54
N GLY A 254 2.34 0.87 5.98
CA GLY A 254 3.14 -0.35 5.81
C GLY A 254 4.20 -0.23 4.72
N ALA A 255 3.83 0.25 3.54
CA ALA A 255 4.76 0.38 2.42
C ALA A 255 5.98 1.25 2.75
N PRO A 256 5.85 2.46 3.33
CA PRO A 256 7.01 3.25 3.73
C PRO A 256 7.82 2.59 4.85
N ALA A 257 7.20 1.87 5.79
CA ALA A 257 7.92 1.19 6.86
C ALA A 257 8.82 0.06 6.31
N VAL A 258 8.29 -0.77 5.41
CA VAL A 258 9.06 -1.85 4.77
C VAL A 258 10.14 -1.30 3.86
N ALA A 259 9.84 -0.31 3.01
CA ALA A 259 10.82 0.26 2.09
C ALA A 259 11.94 1.00 2.83
N SER A 260 11.63 1.72 3.91
CA SER A 260 12.63 2.37 4.77
C SER A 260 13.52 1.34 5.48
N HIS A 261 12.94 0.24 5.97
CA HIS A 261 13.69 -0.85 6.56
C HIS A 261 14.65 -1.49 5.54
N ALA A 262 14.14 -1.84 4.35
CA ALA A 262 14.94 -2.40 3.27
C ALA A 262 16.09 -1.45 2.87
N ALA A 263 15.80 -0.16 2.70
CA ALA A 263 16.79 0.84 2.35
C ALA A 263 17.90 0.93 3.43
N THR A 264 17.51 0.93 4.70
CA THR A 264 18.48 0.96 5.83
C THR A 264 19.37 -0.28 5.83
N GLN A 265 18.80 -1.48 5.67
CA GLN A 265 19.54 -2.75 5.72
C GLN A 265 20.46 -2.94 4.51
N LEU A 266 20.09 -2.40 3.36
CA LEU A 266 20.78 -2.61 2.09
C LEU A 266 21.64 -1.41 1.66
N GLY A 267 21.66 -0.33 2.46
CA GLY A 267 22.43 0.89 2.18
C GLY A 267 21.87 1.72 1.02
N LEU A 268 20.55 1.62 0.75
CA LEU A 268 19.86 2.36 -0.31
C LEU A 268 19.27 3.66 0.21
N THR A 269 18.82 4.52 -0.71
CA THR A 269 17.99 5.68 -0.37
C THR A 269 16.51 5.35 -0.56
N HIS A 270 15.66 5.99 0.24
CA HIS A 270 14.22 5.79 0.19
C HIS A 270 13.46 7.10 0.34
N GLU A 271 12.37 7.23 -0.41
CA GLU A 271 11.38 8.31 -0.30
C GLU A 271 9.96 7.71 -0.33
N PHE A 272 9.08 8.22 0.53
CA PHE A 272 7.65 7.90 0.46
C PHE A 272 6.89 9.02 -0.24
N ILE A 273 6.13 8.67 -1.27
CA ILE A 273 5.24 9.59 -1.99
C ILE A 273 3.80 9.18 -1.73
N ASP A 274 3.09 10.04 -1.02
CA ASP A 274 1.67 9.88 -0.74
C ASP A 274 0.83 10.54 -1.85
N ILE A 275 0.06 9.76 -2.56
CA ILE A 275 -0.90 10.26 -3.56
C ILE A 275 -2.27 10.26 -2.92
N ASP A 276 -2.83 11.44 -2.71
CA ASP A 276 -4.13 11.60 -2.07
C ASP A 276 -5.22 10.74 -2.74
N ASN A 277 -6.00 10.08 -1.89
CA ASN A 277 -7.09 9.21 -2.32
C ASN A 277 -8.27 9.35 -1.34
N PRO A 278 -9.48 9.68 -1.83
CA PRO A 278 -10.65 9.85 -0.97
C PRO A 278 -11.25 8.54 -0.43
N ALA A 279 -10.82 7.35 -0.93
CA ALA A 279 -11.29 6.05 -0.48
C ALA A 279 -10.66 5.60 0.83
#